data_d310fdf9533611c98cba7cb63d7ab0cc
#
_entry.id   d310fdf9533611c98cba7cb63d7ab0cc
#
_cell.length_a   1.000
_cell.length_b   1.000
_cell.length_c   1.000
_cell.angle_alpha   90.00
_cell.angle_beta   90.00
_cell.angle_gamma   90.00
#
_symmetry.space_group_name_H-M   'P 1'
#
loop_
_entity.id
_entity.type
_entity.pdbx_description
1 polymer ?
#
loop_
_entity_poly.entity_id
_entity_poly.type
_entity_poly.pdbx_seq_one_letter_code
_entity_poly.pdbx_strand_id
1 'polypeptide(L)'
;MSKQALAVDPGTAEKPRVGRSIGVLVSGQAAAQILTLAVSPILTRLYSPQDFGAVAVFAGLLAFFGVVACLRYDLSIALPARDRDAENLVALCLLCVAATSALCALGVLFFGESLILTLNWSIDAAALWLLPFGVASAGLYTVIERWMVRMQYFGQLAQTRLLRSVIANLVQLGGYGFGVLALMGGTVIGHGTGGLFYAIREIRRRRGGDVKLVRIVALARRYKDFPLYSTWTAIFNVAGVHLVPLIFSALFGAAVVGHFAFALRMISAPISLIGAAIGSVFFSQAPAAMRAGRLPEAAEALRRKLANAGIPALVLLVCAGPDLFAAVFGERWRMAGHYARWMAPWIYFQFQFSPLSCLPDVMELQKMELIAQFSTFAVRLATLAMCYGFSVAADPSIAVFSAVSAVAYLGMLTLFMSRVGVRLRTMVTHDAGRILIFCAWALPSILLFSGESGWRSLVSAAYFLALSAFWMRRTLRPTQTDDERW
;
A
#
# COMPACT_ATOMS: atom_id res chain seq x y z
N MET A 1 39.25 27.37 33.20
CA MET A 1 38.29 27.04 34.29
C MET A 1 37.17 26.18 33.69
N SER A 2 37.18 24.99 34.11
CA SER A 2 36.19 23.90 34.18
C SER A 2 35.12 23.75 33.11
N LYS A 3 35.37 22.82 32.17
CA LYS A 3 34.39 22.11 31.37
C LYS A 3 33.75 21.01 32.25
N GLN A 4 32.51 21.23 32.73
CA GLN A 4 31.68 20.12 33.18
C GLN A 4 30.86 19.63 32.03
N ALA A 5 31.31 18.52 31.41
CA ALA A 5 30.50 17.72 30.52
C ALA A 5 29.42 17.00 31.35
N LEU A 6 28.16 17.35 31.18
CA LEU A 6 27.02 16.54 31.61
C LEU A 6 27.04 15.26 30.79
N ALA A 7 27.55 14.20 31.40
CA ALA A 7 27.35 12.83 30.93
C ALA A 7 25.87 12.48 31.11
N VAL A 8 25.07 12.49 30.05
CA VAL A 8 23.76 11.87 30.02
C VAL A 8 23.99 10.37 29.87
N ASP A 9 23.67 9.64 30.91
CA ASP A 9 23.68 8.17 30.95
C ASP A 9 22.66 7.61 29.93
N PRO A 10 23.07 6.82 28.93
CA PRO A 10 22.18 6.30 27.89
C PRO A 10 21.56 4.94 28.26
N GLY A 11 21.36 4.67 29.51
CA GLY A 11 20.86 3.37 29.94
C GLY A 11 19.73 3.46 30.96
N THR A 12 18.53 3.12 30.53
CA THR A 12 17.33 2.71 31.27
C THR A 12 16.16 3.66 31.12
N ALA A 13 15.11 3.24 30.41
CA ALA A 13 13.68 3.51 30.61
C ALA A 13 12.81 3.86 29.39
N GLU A 14 13.33 4.02 28.14
CA GLU A 14 12.44 4.41 27.00
C GLU A 14 12.04 3.29 26.02
N LYS A 15 12.73 2.17 26.01
CA LYS A 15 12.48 1.06 25.06
C LYS A 15 11.08 0.43 25.15
N PRO A 16 10.44 0.22 26.31
CA PRO A 16 9.11 -0.42 26.37
C PRO A 16 7.96 0.47 25.91
N ARG A 17 8.08 1.80 26.00
CA ARG A 17 7.02 2.73 25.55
C ARG A 17 6.91 2.86 24.04
N VAL A 18 8.04 2.92 23.34
CA VAL A 18 8.08 3.04 21.87
C VAL A 18 7.52 1.78 21.20
N GLY A 19 7.92 0.59 21.64
CA GLY A 19 7.40 -0.68 21.10
C GLY A 19 5.88 -0.83 21.27
N ARG A 20 5.33 -0.43 22.42
CA ARG A 20 3.89 -0.46 22.67
C ARG A 20 3.14 0.54 21.77
N SER A 21 3.71 1.71 21.54
CA SER A 21 3.12 2.75 20.67
C SER A 21 3.08 2.33 19.20
N ILE A 22 4.15 1.70 18.70
CA ILE A 22 4.19 1.12 17.36
C ILE A 22 3.17 -0.02 17.23
N GLY A 23 3.07 -0.90 18.24
CA GLY A 23 2.09 -1.97 18.28
C GLY A 23 0.65 -1.47 18.17
N VAL A 24 0.29 -0.40 18.88
CA VAL A 24 -1.04 0.23 18.81
C VAL A 24 -1.31 0.82 17.41
N LEU A 25 -0.31 1.44 16.80
CA LEU A 25 -0.46 2.02 15.46
C LEU A 25 -0.67 0.94 14.39
N VAL A 26 0.13 -0.14 14.46
CA VAL A 26 0.03 -1.28 13.53
C VAL A 26 -1.30 -2.01 13.72
N SER A 27 -1.75 -2.22 14.96
CA SER A 27 -3.04 -2.88 15.23
C SER A 27 -4.24 -2.08 14.73
N GLY A 28 -4.21 -0.75 14.85
CA GLY A 28 -5.25 0.12 14.29
C GLY A 28 -5.32 0.06 12.76
N GLN A 29 -4.17 0.05 12.11
CA GLN A 29 -4.09 -0.12 10.65
C GLN A 29 -4.59 -1.51 10.21
N ALA A 30 -4.19 -2.56 10.94
CA ALA A 30 -4.62 -3.93 10.69
C ALA A 30 -6.15 -4.08 10.85
N ALA A 31 -6.72 -3.55 11.93
CA ALA A 31 -8.15 -3.58 12.17
C ALA A 31 -8.95 -2.87 11.04
N ALA A 32 -8.50 -1.69 10.60
CA ALA A 32 -9.11 -0.97 9.48
C ALA A 32 -9.05 -1.77 8.17
N GLN A 33 -7.94 -2.44 7.91
CA GLN A 33 -7.74 -3.26 6.72
C GLN A 33 -8.60 -4.53 6.75
N ILE A 34 -8.64 -5.22 7.89
CA ILE A 34 -9.47 -6.42 8.09
C ILE A 34 -10.95 -6.07 7.90
N LEU A 35 -11.40 -4.95 8.47
CA LEU A 35 -12.78 -4.47 8.28
C LEU A 35 -13.10 -4.26 6.80
N THR A 36 -12.22 -3.60 6.06
CA THR A 36 -12.42 -3.35 4.63
C THR A 36 -12.46 -4.64 3.83
N LEU A 37 -11.59 -5.62 4.16
CA LEU A 37 -11.61 -6.94 3.53
C LEU A 37 -12.89 -7.73 3.85
N ALA A 38 -13.34 -7.70 5.11
CA ALA A 38 -14.55 -8.39 5.56
C ALA A 38 -15.84 -7.83 4.90
N VAL A 39 -15.87 -6.52 4.64
CA VAL A 39 -17.01 -5.87 3.96
C VAL A 39 -16.97 -6.08 2.44
N SER A 40 -15.81 -6.35 1.86
CA SER A 40 -15.65 -6.48 0.39
C SER A 40 -16.58 -7.52 -0.26
N PRO A 41 -16.88 -8.71 0.30
CA PRO A 41 -17.83 -9.65 -0.29
C PRO A 41 -19.27 -9.10 -0.39
N ILE A 42 -19.64 -8.21 0.52
CA ILE A 42 -20.96 -7.55 0.48
C ILE A 42 -20.95 -6.47 -0.61
N LEU A 43 -19.91 -5.63 -0.65
CA LEU A 43 -19.78 -4.58 -1.67
C LEU A 43 -19.75 -5.15 -3.09
N THR A 44 -19.08 -6.29 -3.31
CA THR A 44 -19.01 -6.94 -4.63
C THR A 44 -20.33 -7.52 -5.12
N ARG A 45 -21.27 -7.78 -4.23
CA ARG A 45 -22.64 -8.18 -4.58
C ARG A 45 -23.53 -6.99 -4.91
N LEU A 46 -23.25 -5.82 -4.32
CA LEU A 46 -24.01 -4.59 -4.51
C LEU A 46 -23.54 -3.79 -5.73
N TYR A 47 -22.24 -3.77 -5.99
CA TYR A 47 -21.62 -2.94 -7.02
C TYR A 47 -21.04 -3.77 -8.17
N SER A 48 -21.04 -3.18 -9.36
CA SER A 48 -20.51 -3.81 -10.57
C SER A 48 -18.98 -3.66 -10.68
N PRO A 49 -18.32 -4.48 -11.51
CA PRO A 49 -16.90 -4.28 -11.83
C PRO A 49 -16.60 -2.92 -12.44
N GLN A 50 -17.54 -2.35 -13.21
CA GLN A 50 -17.42 -1.00 -13.77
C GLN A 50 -17.34 0.07 -12.68
N ASP A 51 -18.18 -0.04 -11.62
CA ASP A 51 -18.15 0.88 -10.48
C ASP A 51 -16.82 0.82 -9.75
N PHE A 52 -16.29 -0.39 -9.53
CA PHE A 52 -14.95 -0.58 -8.93
C PHE A 52 -13.83 -0.04 -9.81
N GLY A 53 -13.98 -0.13 -11.14
CA GLY A 53 -13.05 0.46 -12.10
C GLY A 53 -13.04 1.97 -12.01
N ALA A 54 -14.22 2.58 -12.00
CA ALA A 54 -14.35 4.02 -11.82
C ALA A 54 -13.76 4.52 -10.51
N VAL A 55 -13.99 3.78 -9.41
CA VAL A 55 -13.36 4.07 -8.11
C VAL A 55 -11.84 3.90 -8.14
N ALA A 56 -11.30 2.92 -8.88
CA ALA A 56 -9.86 2.73 -9.00
C ALA A 56 -9.18 3.90 -9.72
N VAL A 57 -9.82 4.44 -10.78
CA VAL A 57 -9.36 5.66 -11.47
C VAL A 57 -9.43 6.85 -10.51
N PHE A 58 -10.56 7.03 -9.82
CA PHE A 58 -10.71 8.09 -8.80
C PHE A 58 -9.63 8.00 -7.72
N ALA A 59 -9.40 6.81 -7.16
CA ALA A 59 -8.38 6.59 -6.13
C ALA A 59 -6.97 6.87 -6.66
N GLY A 60 -6.69 6.57 -7.91
CA GLY A 60 -5.43 6.89 -8.57
C GLY A 60 -5.20 8.39 -8.69
N LEU A 61 -6.19 9.13 -9.17
CA LEU A 61 -6.15 10.59 -9.26
C LEU A 61 -6.08 11.22 -7.86
N LEU A 62 -6.89 10.73 -6.91
CA LEU A 62 -6.87 11.20 -5.53
C LEU A 62 -5.51 10.97 -4.86
N ALA A 63 -4.86 9.84 -5.10
CA ALA A 63 -3.52 9.56 -4.59
C ALA A 63 -2.48 10.51 -5.20
N PHE A 64 -2.56 10.78 -6.51
CA PHE A 64 -1.67 11.70 -7.20
C PHE A 64 -1.80 13.12 -6.65
N PHE A 65 -3.00 13.69 -6.63
CA PHE A 65 -3.23 15.03 -6.08
C PHE A 65 -3.02 15.09 -4.57
N GLY A 66 -3.34 14.03 -3.84
CA GLY A 66 -3.15 13.93 -2.39
C GLY A 66 -1.70 14.04 -1.96
N VAL A 67 -0.76 13.50 -2.74
CA VAL A 67 0.69 13.65 -2.47
C VAL A 67 1.15 15.08 -2.66
N VAL A 68 0.58 15.79 -3.65
CA VAL A 68 0.91 17.20 -3.95
C VAL A 68 0.14 18.16 -3.06
N ALA A 69 -0.95 17.73 -2.42
CA ALA A 69 -1.88 18.58 -1.68
C ALA A 69 -1.20 19.52 -0.67
N CYS A 70 -0.18 19.01 0.05
CA CYS A 70 0.59 19.80 1.02
C CYS A 70 1.94 20.29 0.46
N LEU A 71 2.26 20.05 -0.82
CA LEU A 71 3.60 20.27 -1.40
C LEU A 71 4.72 19.68 -0.52
N ARG A 72 4.42 18.56 0.15
CA ARG A 72 5.32 17.84 1.08
C ARG A 72 5.78 18.63 2.32
N TYR A 73 5.24 19.83 2.56
CA TYR A 73 5.45 20.54 3.82
C TYR A 73 4.92 19.80 5.04
N ASP A 74 4.02 18.82 4.85
CA ASP A 74 3.53 17.93 5.93
C ASP A 74 4.68 17.21 6.65
N LEU A 75 5.74 16.83 5.95
CA LEU A 75 6.92 16.20 6.55
C LEU A 75 7.68 17.14 7.49
N SER A 76 7.66 18.44 7.22
CA SER A 76 8.36 19.41 8.04
C SER A 76 7.64 19.75 9.35
N ILE A 77 6.37 19.35 9.55
CA ILE A 77 5.61 19.61 10.79
C ILE A 77 6.31 19.03 12.04
N ALA A 78 7.02 17.92 11.88
CA ALA A 78 7.72 17.25 12.98
C ALA A 78 9.07 17.90 13.35
N LEU A 79 9.66 18.76 12.49
CA LEU A 79 11.03 19.23 12.61
C LEU A 79 11.26 20.39 13.57
N PRO A 80 10.36 21.43 13.68
CA PRO A 80 10.60 22.57 14.55
C PRO A 80 10.65 22.17 16.01
N ALA A 81 11.59 22.75 16.78
CA ALA A 81 11.65 22.56 18.23
C ALA A 81 10.47 23.23 18.95
N ARG A 82 9.93 24.33 18.39
CA ARG A 82 8.84 25.11 19.00
C ARG A 82 7.49 24.73 18.40
N ASP A 83 6.49 24.50 19.25
CA ASP A 83 5.12 24.17 18.79
C ASP A 83 4.48 25.30 17.97
N ARG A 84 4.77 26.56 18.29
CA ARG A 84 4.29 27.72 17.52
C ARG A 84 4.73 27.69 16.05
N ASP A 85 5.96 27.25 15.77
CA ASP A 85 6.45 27.13 14.39
C ASP A 85 5.80 25.96 13.67
N ALA A 86 5.54 24.85 14.39
CA ALA A 86 4.80 23.72 13.84
C ALA A 86 3.33 24.08 13.55
N GLU A 87 2.67 24.90 14.38
CA GLU A 87 1.32 25.41 14.13
C GLU A 87 1.27 26.29 12.86
N ASN A 88 2.29 27.14 12.65
CA ASN A 88 2.39 27.93 11.43
C ASN A 88 2.65 27.04 10.18
N LEU A 89 3.39 25.92 10.33
CA LEU A 89 3.54 24.92 9.26
C LEU A 89 2.22 24.18 8.97
N VAL A 90 1.42 23.86 9.99
CA VAL A 90 0.06 23.32 9.80
C VAL A 90 -0.79 24.30 9.00
N ALA A 91 -0.76 25.60 9.35
CA ALA A 91 -1.47 26.64 8.59
C ALA A 91 -0.97 26.72 7.14
N LEU A 92 0.36 26.66 6.91
CA LEU A 92 0.94 26.60 5.57
C LEU A 92 0.43 25.39 4.77
N CYS A 93 0.44 24.19 5.39
CA CYS A 93 -0.07 22.98 4.75
C CYS A 93 -1.56 23.12 4.37
N LEU A 94 -2.39 23.68 5.27
CA LEU A 94 -3.81 23.92 4.98
C LEU A 94 -4.02 24.91 3.83
N LEU A 95 -3.20 25.95 3.73
CA LEU A 95 -3.21 26.86 2.58
C LEU A 95 -2.82 26.14 1.27
N CYS A 96 -1.79 25.29 1.31
CA CYS A 96 -1.41 24.48 0.18
C CYS A 96 -2.54 23.52 -0.25
N VAL A 97 -3.20 22.86 0.72
CA VAL A 97 -4.35 21.98 0.46
C VAL A 97 -5.50 22.76 -0.20
N ALA A 98 -5.83 23.93 0.30
CA ALA A 98 -6.86 24.78 -0.29
C ALA A 98 -6.52 25.21 -1.71
N ALA A 99 -5.26 25.62 -1.95
CA ALA A 99 -4.78 26.01 -3.28
C ALA A 99 -4.79 24.81 -4.26
N THR A 100 -4.29 23.66 -3.84
CA THR A 100 -4.28 22.44 -4.69
C THR A 100 -5.69 21.94 -4.99
N SER A 101 -6.59 22.00 -4.01
CA SER A 101 -8.00 21.62 -4.21
C SER A 101 -8.71 22.60 -5.14
N ALA A 102 -8.44 23.90 -5.04
CA ALA A 102 -8.96 24.92 -5.95
C ALA A 102 -8.43 24.72 -7.37
N LEU A 103 -7.12 24.46 -7.54
CA LEU A 103 -6.53 24.12 -8.84
C LEU A 103 -7.14 22.84 -9.42
N CYS A 104 -7.37 21.83 -8.59
CA CYS A 104 -8.06 20.60 -9.01
C CYS A 104 -9.51 20.91 -9.47
N ALA A 105 -10.24 21.77 -8.74
CA ALA A 105 -11.58 22.20 -9.12
C ALA A 105 -11.60 22.96 -10.46
N LEU A 106 -10.64 23.86 -10.68
CA LEU A 106 -10.46 24.54 -11.97
C LEU A 106 -10.11 23.52 -13.08
N GLY A 107 -9.25 22.53 -12.79
CA GLY A 107 -8.96 21.45 -13.72
C GLY A 107 -10.19 20.64 -14.10
N VAL A 108 -11.05 20.31 -13.12
CA VAL A 108 -12.33 19.64 -13.37
C VAL A 108 -13.27 20.51 -14.21
N LEU A 109 -13.34 21.82 -13.94
CA LEU A 109 -14.18 22.76 -14.66
C LEU A 109 -13.80 22.88 -16.14
N PHE A 110 -12.50 22.99 -16.44
CA PHE A 110 -12.03 23.24 -17.81
C PHE A 110 -11.74 21.95 -18.61
N PHE A 111 -11.33 20.89 -17.94
CA PHE A 111 -10.85 19.66 -18.59
C PHE A 111 -11.62 18.40 -18.18
N GLY A 112 -12.69 18.51 -17.38
CA GLY A 112 -13.39 17.37 -16.81
C GLY A 112 -13.96 16.43 -17.87
N GLU A 113 -14.63 16.95 -18.88
CA GLU A 113 -15.20 16.15 -19.98
C GLU A 113 -14.09 15.46 -20.80
N SER A 114 -13.01 16.19 -21.13
CA SER A 114 -11.85 15.62 -21.83
C SER A 114 -11.20 14.51 -21.01
N LEU A 115 -11.12 14.67 -19.70
CA LEU A 115 -10.56 13.66 -18.80
C LEU A 115 -11.41 12.38 -18.78
N ILE A 116 -12.73 12.51 -18.71
CA ILE A 116 -13.67 11.37 -18.78
C ILE A 116 -13.49 10.61 -20.10
N LEU A 117 -13.44 11.32 -21.23
CA LEU A 117 -13.28 10.71 -22.54
C LEU A 117 -11.90 10.03 -22.68
N THR A 118 -10.83 10.71 -22.28
CA THR A 118 -9.46 10.18 -22.40
C THR A 118 -9.21 8.94 -21.54
N LEU A 119 -9.80 8.91 -20.33
CA LEU A 119 -9.66 7.78 -19.42
C LEU A 119 -10.72 6.69 -19.65
N ASN A 120 -11.61 6.87 -20.64
CA ASN A 120 -12.76 5.99 -20.85
C ASN A 120 -13.50 5.69 -19.53
N TRP A 121 -13.77 6.76 -18.78
CA TRP A 121 -14.21 6.68 -17.40
C TRP A 121 -15.73 6.65 -17.32
N SER A 122 -16.29 5.57 -16.80
CA SER A 122 -17.74 5.36 -16.72
C SER A 122 -18.36 6.10 -15.53
N ILE A 123 -18.34 7.44 -15.56
CA ILE A 123 -18.96 8.31 -14.54
C ILE A 123 -19.63 9.51 -15.18
N ASP A 124 -20.61 10.07 -14.47
CA ASP A 124 -21.18 11.35 -14.83
C ASP A 124 -20.22 12.51 -14.50
N ALA A 125 -20.29 13.59 -15.29
CA ALA A 125 -19.47 14.78 -15.06
C ALA A 125 -19.65 15.36 -13.64
N ALA A 126 -20.85 15.23 -13.05
CA ALA A 126 -21.12 15.63 -11.68
C ALA A 126 -20.28 14.85 -10.64
N ALA A 127 -19.97 13.58 -10.90
CA ALA A 127 -19.15 12.75 -10.00
C ALA A 127 -17.69 13.23 -9.92
N LEU A 128 -17.19 13.89 -10.97
CA LEU A 128 -15.83 14.48 -10.97
C LEU A 128 -15.64 15.52 -9.87
N TRP A 129 -16.70 16.23 -9.47
CA TRP A 129 -16.62 17.21 -8.40
C TRP A 129 -16.29 16.61 -7.03
N LEU A 130 -16.44 15.28 -6.86
CA LEU A 130 -15.93 14.60 -5.68
C LEU A 130 -14.39 14.63 -5.60
N LEU A 131 -13.68 14.83 -6.71
CA LEU A 131 -12.21 14.81 -6.72
C LEU A 131 -11.60 16.00 -5.96
N PRO A 132 -11.96 17.28 -6.21
CA PRO A 132 -11.47 18.41 -5.42
C PRO A 132 -11.82 18.28 -3.92
N PHE A 133 -13.03 17.84 -3.59
CA PHE A 133 -13.42 17.56 -2.21
C PHE A 133 -12.62 16.40 -1.60
N GLY A 134 -12.32 15.39 -2.39
CA GLY A 134 -11.44 14.28 -2.02
C GLY A 134 -10.03 14.75 -1.70
N VAL A 135 -9.46 15.61 -2.55
CA VAL A 135 -8.12 16.21 -2.35
C VAL A 135 -8.09 17.04 -1.07
N ALA A 136 -9.12 17.89 -0.85
CA ALA A 136 -9.24 18.69 0.36
C ALA A 136 -9.30 17.80 1.62
N SER A 137 -10.16 16.77 1.61
CA SER A 137 -10.36 15.88 2.75
C SER A 137 -9.13 15.02 3.03
N ALA A 138 -8.48 14.46 2.00
CA ALA A 138 -7.26 13.67 2.12
C ALA A 138 -6.07 14.52 2.58
N GLY A 139 -5.93 15.75 2.05
CA GLY A 139 -4.92 16.70 2.48
C GLY A 139 -5.09 17.11 3.94
N LEU A 140 -6.32 17.46 4.36
CA LEU A 140 -6.66 17.76 5.74
C LEU A 140 -6.30 16.57 6.66
N TYR A 141 -6.69 15.35 6.27
CA TYR A 141 -6.37 14.14 7.02
C TYR A 141 -4.86 13.96 7.17
N THR A 142 -4.08 14.16 6.10
CA THR A 142 -2.61 14.05 6.11
C THR A 142 -1.99 15.04 7.08
N VAL A 143 -2.42 16.30 7.09
CA VAL A 143 -1.92 17.33 8.02
C VAL A 143 -2.16 16.93 9.46
N ILE A 144 -3.38 16.45 9.76
CA ILE A 144 -3.76 16.02 11.11
C ILE A 144 -2.98 14.78 11.54
N GLU A 145 -2.80 13.81 10.64
CA GLU A 145 -1.99 12.62 10.90
C GLU A 145 -0.55 13.00 11.29
N ARG A 146 0.08 13.92 10.56
CA ARG A 146 1.43 14.42 10.87
C ARG A 146 1.50 15.16 12.20
N TRP A 147 0.47 15.96 12.47
CA TRP A 147 0.35 16.64 13.77
C TRP A 147 0.25 15.64 14.93
N MET A 148 -0.59 14.59 14.80
CA MET A 148 -0.71 13.52 15.80
C MET A 148 0.60 12.77 16.01
N VAL A 149 1.35 12.49 14.94
CA VAL A 149 2.66 11.85 15.02
C VAL A 149 3.63 12.75 15.80
N ARG A 150 3.64 14.06 15.53
CA ARG A 150 4.46 15.01 16.29
C ARG A 150 4.11 15.00 17.78
N MET A 151 2.81 15.01 18.11
CA MET A 151 2.32 14.98 19.49
C MET A 151 2.38 13.59 20.14
N GLN A 152 2.85 12.57 19.43
CA GLN A 152 2.89 11.16 19.88
C GLN A 152 1.50 10.59 20.28
N TYR A 153 0.44 11.07 19.64
CA TYR A 153 -0.94 10.63 19.90
C TYR A 153 -1.28 9.34 19.12
N PHE A 154 -0.45 8.32 19.26
CA PHE A 154 -0.55 7.10 18.46
C PHE A 154 -1.86 6.33 18.64
N GLY A 155 -2.42 6.32 19.85
CA GLY A 155 -3.72 5.70 20.13
C GLY A 155 -4.87 6.41 19.40
N GLN A 156 -4.84 7.74 19.39
CA GLN A 156 -5.84 8.55 18.66
C GLN A 156 -5.67 8.38 17.14
N LEU A 157 -4.44 8.28 16.66
CA LEU A 157 -4.15 8.02 15.25
C LEU A 157 -4.69 6.65 14.81
N ALA A 158 -4.55 5.61 15.62
CA ALA A 158 -5.14 4.30 15.36
C ALA A 158 -6.68 4.37 15.30
N GLN A 159 -7.30 5.14 16.22
CA GLN A 159 -8.75 5.37 16.23
C GLN A 159 -9.23 6.12 14.98
N THR A 160 -8.50 7.16 14.52
CA THR A 160 -8.86 7.89 13.28
C THR A 160 -8.85 6.98 12.06
N ARG A 161 -7.84 6.11 11.94
CA ARG A 161 -7.74 5.17 10.83
C ARG A 161 -8.93 4.17 10.81
N LEU A 162 -9.29 3.66 11.98
CA LEU A 162 -10.44 2.77 12.12
C LEU A 162 -11.76 3.51 11.81
N LEU A 163 -11.96 4.69 12.40
CA LEU A 163 -13.15 5.52 12.17
C LEU A 163 -13.33 5.86 10.70
N ARG A 164 -12.25 6.26 10.01
CA ARG A 164 -12.24 6.51 8.57
C ARG A 164 -12.73 5.29 7.79
N SER A 165 -12.22 4.10 8.12
CA SER A 165 -12.60 2.85 7.46
C SER A 165 -14.06 2.48 7.73
N VAL A 166 -14.52 2.60 8.99
CA VAL A 166 -15.91 2.34 9.38
C VAL A 166 -16.86 3.26 8.62
N ILE A 167 -16.61 4.58 8.64
CA ILE A 167 -17.48 5.55 7.97
C ILE A 167 -17.48 5.34 6.46
N ALA A 168 -16.31 5.11 5.84
CA ALA A 168 -16.24 4.83 4.42
C ALA A 168 -17.08 3.61 4.04
N ASN A 169 -16.96 2.50 4.78
CA ASN A 169 -17.74 1.30 4.52
C ASN A 169 -19.24 1.50 4.80
N LEU A 170 -19.62 2.24 5.85
CA LEU A 170 -21.04 2.54 6.12
C LEU A 170 -21.68 3.37 5.01
N VAL A 171 -20.99 4.40 4.52
CA VAL A 171 -21.48 5.22 3.39
C VAL A 171 -21.57 4.38 2.12
N GLN A 172 -20.57 3.51 1.86
CA GLN A 172 -20.57 2.63 0.71
C GLN A 172 -21.71 1.59 0.78
N LEU A 173 -22.00 1.03 1.93
CA LEU A 173 -23.09 0.07 2.11
C LEU A 173 -24.47 0.76 2.08
N GLY A 174 -24.64 1.83 2.86
CA GLY A 174 -25.91 2.53 2.97
C GLY A 174 -26.30 3.33 1.72
N GLY A 175 -25.30 3.78 0.97
CA GLY A 175 -25.49 4.59 -0.24
C GLY A 175 -25.54 3.77 -1.53
N TYR A 176 -25.70 2.44 -1.51
CA TYR A 176 -25.58 1.60 -2.70
C TYR A 176 -26.50 2.04 -3.85
N GLY A 177 -27.68 2.62 -3.54
CA GLY A 177 -28.62 3.13 -4.54
C GLY A 177 -28.07 4.29 -5.38
N PHE A 178 -27.01 4.96 -4.93
CA PHE A 178 -26.33 6.02 -5.68
C PHE A 178 -25.16 5.49 -6.55
N GLY A 179 -24.99 4.18 -6.65
CA GLY A 179 -23.96 3.56 -7.48
C GLY A 179 -22.54 4.01 -7.13
N VAL A 180 -21.74 4.33 -8.15
CA VAL A 180 -20.33 4.72 -8.03
C VAL A 180 -20.12 5.94 -7.12
N LEU A 181 -21.09 6.86 -7.06
CA LEU A 181 -21.02 8.05 -6.19
C LEU A 181 -20.91 7.68 -4.71
N ALA A 182 -21.59 6.63 -4.27
CA ALA A 182 -21.49 6.17 -2.89
C ALA A 182 -20.12 5.55 -2.58
N LEU A 183 -19.51 4.83 -3.53
CA LEU A 183 -18.17 4.27 -3.37
C LEU A 183 -17.11 5.37 -3.27
N MET A 184 -17.16 6.36 -4.17
CA MET A 184 -16.26 7.52 -4.16
C MET A 184 -16.51 8.40 -2.95
N GLY A 185 -17.79 8.75 -2.70
CA GLY A 185 -18.23 9.57 -1.57
C GLY A 185 -17.85 8.97 -0.23
N GLY A 186 -17.97 7.66 -0.06
CA GLY A 186 -17.51 6.95 1.13
C GLY A 186 -16.02 7.17 1.40
N THR A 187 -15.18 7.16 0.37
CA THR A 187 -13.75 7.47 0.49
C THR A 187 -13.52 8.91 0.92
N VAL A 188 -14.21 9.87 0.28
CA VAL A 188 -14.08 11.32 0.59
C VAL A 188 -14.56 11.62 2.00
N ILE A 189 -15.76 11.16 2.36
CA ILE A 189 -16.36 11.36 3.68
C ILE A 189 -15.54 10.68 4.78
N GLY A 190 -15.03 9.47 4.52
CA GLY A 190 -14.15 8.76 5.43
C GLY A 190 -12.90 9.57 5.78
N HIS A 191 -12.21 10.15 4.78
CA HIS A 191 -11.06 11.02 5.02
C HIS A 191 -11.47 12.30 5.75
N GLY A 192 -12.54 12.95 5.32
CA GLY A 192 -13.02 14.19 5.89
C GLY A 192 -13.40 14.06 7.37
N THR A 193 -14.19 13.05 7.72
CA THR A 193 -14.66 12.85 9.10
C THR A 193 -13.53 12.47 10.06
N GLY A 194 -12.63 11.57 9.63
CA GLY A 194 -11.44 11.20 10.42
C GLY A 194 -10.57 12.42 10.73
N GLY A 195 -10.35 13.30 9.73
CA GLY A 195 -9.60 14.53 9.89
C GLY A 195 -10.33 15.59 10.74
N LEU A 196 -11.57 15.90 10.38
CA LEU A 196 -12.33 17.00 10.97
C LEU A 196 -12.61 16.79 12.48
N PHE A 197 -12.96 15.57 12.87
CA PHE A 197 -13.24 15.26 14.28
C PHE A 197 -12.08 15.63 15.20
N TYR A 198 -10.85 15.29 14.79
CA TYR A 198 -9.66 15.61 15.59
C TYR A 198 -9.18 17.05 15.41
N ALA A 199 -9.37 17.64 14.23
CA ALA A 199 -9.10 19.06 14.01
C ALA A 199 -9.91 19.92 14.97
N ILE A 200 -11.22 19.70 15.04
CA ILE A 200 -12.13 20.44 15.94
C ILE A 200 -11.71 20.25 17.41
N ARG A 201 -11.39 19.00 17.80
CA ARG A 201 -10.95 18.71 19.16
C ARG A 201 -9.65 19.43 19.52
N GLU A 202 -8.68 19.44 18.60
CA GLU A 202 -7.38 20.08 18.83
C GLU A 202 -7.50 21.60 18.84
N ILE A 203 -8.29 22.20 17.95
CA ILE A 203 -8.58 23.64 17.95
C ILE A 203 -9.25 24.07 19.26
N ARG A 204 -10.23 23.29 19.77
CA ARG A 204 -10.88 23.57 21.06
C ARG A 204 -9.94 23.45 22.25
N ARG A 205 -8.96 22.54 22.18
CA ARG A 205 -7.98 22.32 23.24
C ARG A 205 -6.93 23.43 23.31
N ARG A 206 -6.54 23.95 22.14
CA ARG A 206 -5.53 25.02 22.01
C ARG A 206 -6.22 26.36 21.81
N ARG A 207 -6.47 27.07 22.90
CA ARG A 207 -6.99 28.44 22.86
C ARG A 207 -5.93 29.37 22.22
N GLY A 208 -6.08 29.69 20.93
CA GLY A 208 -5.37 30.77 20.26
C GLY A 208 -3.91 30.44 19.88
N GLY A 209 -3.71 29.70 18.78
CA GLY A 209 -2.40 29.62 18.13
C GLY A 209 -1.97 31.01 17.59
N ASP A 210 -0.72 31.40 17.81
CA ASP A 210 -0.14 32.65 17.28
C ASP A 210 0.26 32.44 15.80
N VAL A 211 -0.75 32.25 14.93
CA VAL A 211 -0.55 32.09 13.48
C VAL A 211 -0.30 33.43 12.85
N LYS A 212 0.92 33.65 12.31
CA LYS A 212 1.33 34.92 11.68
C LYS A 212 1.79 34.69 10.27
N LEU A 213 1.24 35.42 9.32
CA LEU A 213 1.59 35.29 7.88
C LEU A 213 3.11 35.44 7.64
N VAL A 214 3.75 36.38 8.36
CA VAL A 214 5.21 36.59 8.28
C VAL A 214 5.98 35.31 8.66
N ARG A 215 5.52 34.60 9.70
CA ARG A 215 6.15 33.33 10.12
C ARG A 215 5.88 32.21 9.10
N ILE A 216 4.67 32.13 8.55
CA ILE A 216 4.33 31.17 7.50
C ILE A 216 5.28 31.34 6.32
N VAL A 217 5.49 32.57 5.82
CA VAL A 217 6.40 32.84 4.70
C VAL A 217 7.85 32.52 5.05
N ALA A 218 8.29 32.86 6.27
CA ALA A 218 9.65 32.55 6.73
C ALA A 218 9.89 31.02 6.80
N LEU A 219 8.92 30.26 7.30
CA LEU A 219 8.99 28.81 7.38
C LEU A 219 8.89 28.16 5.99
N ALA A 220 8.04 28.67 5.09
CA ALA A 220 7.98 28.22 3.71
C ALA A 220 9.34 28.35 3.00
N ARG A 221 10.03 29.49 3.21
CA ARG A 221 11.39 29.70 2.67
C ARG A 221 12.43 28.79 3.33
N ARG A 222 12.33 28.58 4.64
CA ARG A 222 13.25 27.71 5.39
C ARG A 222 13.16 26.25 4.92
N TYR A 223 11.97 25.75 4.66
CA TYR A 223 11.70 24.37 4.27
C TYR A 223 11.40 24.20 2.79
N LYS A 224 11.88 25.12 1.94
CA LYS A 224 11.67 25.13 0.47
C LYS A 224 12.14 23.85 -0.25
N ASP A 225 13.06 23.11 0.36
CA ASP A 225 13.60 21.88 -0.22
C ASP A 225 12.55 20.74 -0.28
N PHE A 226 11.54 20.78 0.58
CA PHE A 226 10.45 19.79 0.54
C PHE A 226 9.61 19.92 -0.74
N PRO A 227 9.05 21.08 -1.12
CA PRO A 227 8.35 21.21 -2.40
C PRO A 227 9.26 21.03 -3.59
N LEU A 228 10.53 21.44 -3.53
CA LEU A 228 11.44 21.40 -4.68
C LEU A 228 11.95 19.98 -4.98
N TYR A 229 12.19 19.15 -3.97
CA TYR A 229 12.78 17.81 -4.16
C TYR A 229 11.86 16.67 -3.71
N SER A 230 11.30 16.75 -2.49
CA SER A 230 10.52 15.65 -1.94
C SER A 230 9.18 15.46 -2.66
N THR A 231 8.59 16.52 -3.22
CA THR A 231 7.34 16.42 -4.00
C THR A 231 7.56 15.61 -5.28
N TRP A 232 8.63 15.84 -6.02
CA TRP A 232 8.92 15.09 -7.24
C TRP A 232 9.20 13.61 -6.95
N THR A 233 10.01 13.32 -5.93
CA THR A 233 10.25 11.93 -5.49
C THR A 233 8.94 11.22 -5.15
N ALA A 234 8.05 11.90 -4.46
CA ALA A 234 6.75 11.33 -4.09
C ALA A 234 5.81 11.17 -5.29
N ILE A 235 5.82 12.11 -6.25
CA ILE A 235 5.08 12.00 -7.51
C ILE A 235 5.53 10.75 -8.28
N PHE A 236 6.84 10.54 -8.46
CA PHE A 236 7.35 9.35 -9.15
C PHE A 236 6.98 8.05 -8.44
N ASN A 237 7.03 8.03 -7.11
CA ASN A 237 6.62 6.87 -6.33
C ASN A 237 5.13 6.55 -6.51
N VAL A 238 4.27 7.56 -6.37
CA VAL A 238 2.81 7.41 -6.54
C VAL A 238 2.47 7.04 -7.98
N ALA A 239 3.12 7.66 -8.96
CA ALA A 239 2.95 7.32 -10.37
C ALA A 239 3.25 5.85 -10.64
N GLY A 240 4.33 5.31 -10.07
CA GLY A 240 4.71 3.91 -10.23
C GLY A 240 3.66 2.91 -9.75
N VAL A 241 2.82 3.31 -8.79
CA VAL A 241 1.77 2.45 -8.22
C VAL A 241 0.39 2.74 -8.82
N HIS A 242 0.03 4.00 -8.98
CA HIS A 242 -1.34 4.44 -9.26
C HIS A 242 -1.61 4.82 -10.72
N LEU A 243 -0.58 5.00 -11.57
CA LEU A 243 -0.78 5.24 -13.00
C LEU A 243 -1.29 4.00 -13.74
N VAL A 244 -0.96 2.80 -13.28
CA VAL A 244 -1.34 1.56 -13.95
C VAL A 244 -2.86 1.44 -14.12
N PRO A 245 -3.70 1.62 -13.08
CA PRO A 245 -5.16 1.63 -13.24
C PRO A 245 -5.65 2.70 -14.22
N LEU A 246 -5.04 3.89 -14.24
CA LEU A 246 -5.42 4.96 -15.18
C LEU A 246 -5.14 4.57 -16.62
N ILE A 247 -3.95 4.03 -16.89
CA ILE A 247 -3.55 3.56 -18.22
C ILE A 247 -4.46 2.41 -18.68
N PHE A 248 -4.71 1.44 -17.80
CA PHE A 248 -5.64 0.34 -18.14
C PHE A 248 -7.06 0.84 -18.40
N SER A 249 -7.54 1.89 -17.69
CA SER A 249 -8.85 2.47 -17.96
C SER A 249 -8.91 3.07 -19.37
N ALA A 250 -7.90 3.86 -19.72
CA ALA A 250 -7.81 4.47 -21.04
C ALA A 250 -7.73 3.43 -22.18
N LEU A 251 -7.03 2.31 -21.94
CA LEU A 251 -6.80 1.29 -22.96
C LEU A 251 -7.94 0.27 -23.08
N PHE A 252 -8.49 -0.18 -21.94
CA PHE A 252 -9.38 -1.35 -21.89
C PHE A 252 -10.74 -1.07 -21.23
N GLY A 253 -10.94 0.14 -20.74
CA GLY A 253 -12.20 0.56 -20.12
C GLY A 253 -12.37 0.14 -18.65
N ALA A 254 -13.41 0.66 -18.02
CA ALA A 254 -13.64 0.62 -16.59
C ALA A 254 -13.83 -0.80 -16.02
N ALA A 255 -14.48 -1.70 -16.75
CA ALA A 255 -14.72 -3.08 -16.26
C ALA A 255 -13.43 -3.86 -16.05
N VAL A 256 -12.50 -3.77 -17.02
CA VAL A 256 -11.19 -4.44 -16.96
C VAL A 256 -10.38 -3.91 -15.77
N VAL A 257 -10.35 -2.58 -15.62
CA VAL A 257 -9.68 -1.93 -14.48
C VAL A 257 -10.33 -2.33 -13.16
N GLY A 258 -11.65 -2.45 -13.11
CA GLY A 258 -12.37 -2.89 -11.92
C GLY A 258 -11.94 -4.27 -11.45
N HIS A 259 -11.90 -5.24 -12.34
CA HIS A 259 -11.41 -6.58 -12.04
C HIS A 259 -9.93 -6.58 -11.62
N PHE A 260 -9.08 -5.85 -12.37
CA PHE A 260 -7.65 -5.73 -12.08
C PHE A 260 -7.37 -5.09 -10.71
N ALA A 261 -7.94 -3.90 -10.47
CA ALA A 261 -7.73 -3.15 -9.24
C ALA A 261 -8.31 -3.87 -8.02
N PHE A 262 -9.47 -4.52 -8.18
CA PHE A 262 -10.05 -5.32 -7.11
C PHE A 262 -9.19 -6.52 -6.77
N ALA A 263 -8.73 -7.28 -7.76
CA ALA A 263 -7.82 -8.41 -7.56
C ALA A 263 -6.54 -7.96 -6.85
N LEU A 264 -5.90 -6.89 -7.36
CA LEU A 264 -4.69 -6.32 -6.77
C LEU A 264 -4.91 -5.89 -5.31
N ARG A 265 -6.03 -5.22 -5.01
CA ARG A 265 -6.38 -4.78 -3.66
C ARG A 265 -6.56 -5.96 -2.70
N MET A 266 -7.27 -7.01 -3.12
CA MET A 266 -7.55 -8.17 -2.27
C MET A 266 -6.29 -8.95 -1.94
N ILE A 267 -5.39 -9.11 -2.91
CA ILE A 267 -4.14 -9.86 -2.72
C ILE A 267 -3.11 -9.03 -1.95
N SER A 268 -2.98 -7.73 -2.26
CA SER A 268 -1.96 -6.87 -1.66
C SER A 268 -2.26 -6.48 -0.21
N ALA A 269 -3.53 -6.48 0.21
CA ALA A 269 -3.92 -6.05 1.54
C ALA A 269 -3.28 -6.89 2.68
N PRO A 270 -3.38 -8.23 2.71
CA PRO A 270 -2.72 -9.02 3.75
C PRO A 270 -1.19 -8.92 3.68
N ILE A 271 -0.63 -8.80 2.46
CA ILE A 271 0.80 -8.68 2.23
C ILE A 271 1.38 -7.39 2.82
N SER A 272 0.68 -6.28 2.63
CA SER A 272 1.12 -4.98 3.15
C SER A 272 1.14 -4.95 4.68
N LEU A 273 0.19 -5.62 5.34
CA LEU A 273 0.13 -5.72 6.80
C LEU A 273 1.30 -6.54 7.36
N ILE A 274 1.52 -7.72 6.80
CA ILE A 274 2.59 -8.63 7.21
C ILE A 274 3.95 -7.99 6.90
N GLY A 275 4.08 -7.43 5.69
CA GLY A 275 5.31 -6.78 5.22
C GLY A 275 5.72 -5.60 6.09
N ALA A 276 4.78 -4.73 6.47
CA ALA A 276 5.06 -3.58 7.33
C ALA A 276 5.49 -4.00 8.75
N ALA A 277 4.82 -5.00 9.34
CA ALA A 277 5.15 -5.51 10.66
C ALA A 277 6.55 -6.14 10.70
N ILE A 278 6.84 -7.05 9.77
CA ILE A 278 8.13 -7.73 9.67
C ILE A 278 9.24 -6.75 9.27
N GLY A 279 8.96 -5.85 8.31
CA GLY A 279 9.92 -4.86 7.83
C GLY A 279 10.39 -3.92 8.93
N SER A 280 9.49 -3.48 9.82
CA SER A 280 9.86 -2.61 10.94
C SER A 280 10.78 -3.31 11.95
N VAL A 281 10.57 -4.59 12.23
CA VAL A 281 11.44 -5.40 13.10
C VAL A 281 12.81 -5.60 12.44
N PHE A 282 12.82 -6.02 11.17
CA PHE A 282 14.06 -6.23 10.44
C PHE A 282 14.90 -4.95 10.32
N PHE A 283 14.25 -3.81 10.00
CA PHE A 283 14.93 -2.51 9.92
C PHE A 283 15.62 -2.12 11.23
N SER A 284 15.02 -2.44 12.38
CA SER A 284 15.63 -2.13 13.68
C SER A 284 16.86 -2.99 13.99
N GLN A 285 16.95 -4.19 13.42
CA GLN A 285 18.01 -5.17 13.69
C GLN A 285 19.11 -5.20 12.61
N ALA A 286 18.77 -4.84 11.36
CA ALA A 286 19.68 -4.91 10.22
C ALA A 286 21.00 -4.14 10.40
N PRO A 287 21.04 -2.91 10.98
CA PRO A 287 22.30 -2.21 11.22
C PRO A 287 23.23 -2.93 12.21
N ALA A 288 22.67 -3.58 13.23
CA ALA A 288 23.45 -4.37 14.19
C ALA A 288 23.98 -5.66 13.53
N ALA A 289 23.16 -6.35 12.75
CA ALA A 289 23.56 -7.51 11.97
C ALA A 289 24.65 -7.17 10.96
N MET A 290 24.57 -6.00 10.31
CA MET A 290 25.61 -5.51 9.39
C MET A 290 26.94 -5.30 10.09
N ARG A 291 26.96 -4.62 11.25
CA ARG A 291 28.18 -4.43 12.04
C ARG A 291 28.79 -5.74 12.53
N ALA A 292 27.96 -6.75 12.79
CA ALA A 292 28.41 -8.08 13.22
C ALA A 292 28.80 -9.00 12.04
N GLY A 293 28.73 -8.53 10.78
CA GLY A 293 29.02 -9.34 9.58
C GLY A 293 27.98 -10.45 9.31
N ARG A 294 26.81 -10.42 9.96
CA ARG A 294 25.75 -11.45 9.87
C ARG A 294 24.54 -11.03 9.04
N LEU A 295 24.63 -9.88 8.35
CA LEU A 295 23.54 -9.41 7.50
C LEU A 295 23.13 -10.40 6.41
N PRO A 296 24.07 -11.14 5.74
CA PRO A 296 23.71 -12.14 4.73
C PRO A 296 22.79 -13.24 5.27
N GLU A 297 23.15 -13.80 6.43
CA GLU A 297 22.39 -14.88 7.08
C GLU A 297 21.01 -14.39 7.55
N ALA A 298 20.96 -13.21 8.16
CA ALA A 298 19.73 -12.61 8.64
C ALA A 298 18.74 -12.30 7.47
N ALA A 299 19.24 -11.69 6.40
CA ALA A 299 18.44 -11.35 5.22
C ALA A 299 17.93 -12.62 4.51
N GLU A 300 18.80 -13.64 4.34
CA GLU A 300 18.38 -14.89 3.70
C GLU A 300 17.42 -15.71 4.58
N ALA A 301 17.62 -15.75 5.89
CA ALA A 301 16.68 -16.41 6.80
C ALA A 301 15.31 -15.77 6.75
N LEU A 302 15.24 -14.43 6.76
CA LEU A 302 13.98 -13.70 6.61
C LEU A 302 13.34 -13.97 5.24
N ARG A 303 14.10 -13.85 4.14
CA ARG A 303 13.61 -14.13 2.79
C ARG A 303 13.00 -15.53 2.69
N ARG A 304 13.69 -16.56 3.22
CA ARG A 304 13.18 -17.96 3.20
C ARG A 304 11.90 -18.12 3.99
N LYS A 305 11.77 -17.47 5.14
CA LYS A 305 10.52 -17.46 5.92
C LYS A 305 9.37 -16.83 5.13
N LEU A 306 9.62 -15.69 4.47
CA LEU A 306 8.64 -15.02 3.62
C LEU A 306 8.28 -15.86 2.38
N ALA A 307 9.27 -16.44 1.70
CA ALA A 307 9.04 -17.33 0.58
C ALA A 307 8.13 -18.51 0.97
N ASN A 308 8.46 -19.20 2.07
CA ASN A 308 7.65 -20.31 2.56
C ASN A 308 6.24 -19.89 2.98
N ALA A 309 6.06 -18.71 3.58
CA ALA A 309 4.75 -18.18 3.96
C ALA A 309 3.91 -17.79 2.72
N GLY A 310 4.55 -17.33 1.65
CA GLY A 310 3.86 -16.91 0.42
C GLY A 310 3.42 -18.06 -0.50
N ILE A 311 4.08 -19.23 -0.41
CA ILE A 311 3.82 -20.38 -1.30
C ILE A 311 2.35 -20.84 -1.27
N PRO A 312 1.69 -21.03 -0.12
CA PRO A 312 0.28 -21.45 -0.11
C PRO A 312 -0.63 -20.47 -0.86
N ALA A 313 -0.43 -19.17 -0.65
CA ALA A 313 -1.22 -18.14 -1.35
C ALA A 313 -0.92 -18.12 -2.86
N LEU A 314 0.35 -18.25 -3.25
CA LEU A 314 0.75 -18.36 -4.65
C LEU A 314 0.04 -19.55 -5.35
N VAL A 315 0.14 -20.75 -4.77
CA VAL A 315 -0.45 -21.97 -5.35
C VAL A 315 -1.97 -21.86 -5.38
N LEU A 316 -2.60 -21.37 -4.32
CA LEU A 316 -4.06 -21.17 -4.29
C LEU A 316 -4.53 -20.25 -5.41
N LEU A 317 -3.88 -19.10 -5.57
CA LEU A 317 -4.27 -18.11 -6.58
C LEU A 317 -4.02 -18.64 -8.01
N VAL A 318 -2.89 -19.31 -8.24
CA VAL A 318 -2.58 -19.88 -9.57
C VAL A 318 -3.53 -21.01 -9.95
N CYS A 319 -3.89 -21.89 -9.01
CA CYS A 319 -4.72 -23.06 -9.30
C CYS A 319 -6.22 -22.75 -9.24
N ALA A 320 -6.66 -22.02 -8.22
CA ALA A 320 -8.07 -21.83 -7.89
C ALA A 320 -8.52 -20.36 -7.87
N GLY A 321 -7.69 -19.42 -8.34
CA GLY A 321 -8.00 -17.98 -8.31
C GLY A 321 -9.39 -17.63 -8.84
N PRO A 322 -9.78 -18.04 -10.07
CA PRO A 322 -11.09 -17.74 -10.64
C PRO A 322 -12.25 -18.25 -9.79
N ASP A 323 -12.16 -19.49 -9.34
CA ASP A 323 -13.22 -20.14 -8.56
C ASP A 323 -13.31 -19.57 -7.14
N LEU A 324 -12.15 -19.27 -6.54
CA LEU A 324 -12.08 -18.60 -5.24
C LEU A 324 -12.75 -17.23 -5.27
N PHE A 325 -12.46 -16.42 -6.30
CA PHE A 325 -13.06 -15.09 -6.43
C PHE A 325 -14.56 -15.19 -6.72
N ALA A 326 -14.98 -16.14 -7.58
CA ALA A 326 -16.39 -16.38 -7.86
C ALA A 326 -17.15 -16.83 -6.60
N ALA A 327 -16.59 -17.74 -5.80
CA ALA A 327 -17.21 -18.25 -4.59
C ALA A 327 -17.33 -17.17 -3.48
N VAL A 328 -16.28 -16.38 -3.27
CA VAL A 328 -16.24 -15.37 -2.19
C VAL A 328 -16.98 -14.10 -2.56
N PHE A 329 -16.75 -13.59 -3.79
CA PHE A 329 -17.19 -12.28 -4.23
C PHE A 329 -18.37 -12.32 -5.22
N GLY A 330 -18.72 -13.50 -5.72
CA GLY A 330 -19.79 -13.74 -6.70
C GLY A 330 -19.23 -13.94 -8.11
N GLU A 331 -20.07 -14.57 -8.99
CA GLU A 331 -19.67 -15.01 -10.32
C GLU A 331 -19.14 -13.88 -11.22
N ARG A 332 -19.67 -12.68 -11.08
CA ARG A 332 -19.21 -11.46 -11.79
C ARG A 332 -17.71 -11.17 -11.58
N TRP A 333 -17.11 -11.69 -10.49
CA TRP A 333 -15.72 -11.46 -10.11
C TRP A 333 -14.78 -12.61 -10.52
N ARG A 334 -15.26 -13.60 -11.24
CA ARG A 334 -14.43 -14.70 -11.77
C ARG A 334 -13.25 -14.17 -12.59
N MET A 335 -13.47 -13.12 -13.41
CA MET A 335 -12.40 -12.47 -14.17
C MET A 335 -11.35 -11.80 -13.28
N ALA A 336 -11.72 -11.22 -12.15
CA ALA A 336 -10.75 -10.72 -11.17
C ALA A 336 -9.86 -11.86 -10.64
N GLY A 337 -10.42 -13.05 -10.46
CA GLY A 337 -9.67 -14.26 -10.12
C GLY A 337 -8.71 -14.71 -11.23
N HIS A 338 -9.08 -14.57 -12.52
CA HIS A 338 -8.15 -14.78 -13.63
C HIS A 338 -6.98 -13.81 -13.59
N TYR A 339 -7.23 -12.54 -13.34
CA TYR A 339 -6.16 -11.55 -13.18
C TYR A 339 -5.31 -11.81 -11.93
N ALA A 340 -5.93 -12.23 -10.84
CA ALA A 340 -5.26 -12.65 -9.61
C ALA A 340 -4.27 -13.80 -9.88
N ARG A 341 -4.66 -14.79 -10.72
CA ARG A 341 -3.80 -15.89 -11.15
C ARG A 341 -2.53 -15.39 -11.85
N TRP A 342 -2.68 -14.45 -12.79
CA TRP A 342 -1.53 -13.86 -13.49
C TRP A 342 -0.66 -12.99 -12.59
N MET A 343 -1.26 -12.29 -11.62
CA MET A 343 -0.54 -11.43 -10.66
C MET A 343 0.18 -12.24 -9.57
N ALA A 344 -0.22 -13.45 -9.28
CA ALA A 344 0.27 -14.23 -8.14
C ALA A 344 1.81 -14.36 -8.10
N PRO A 345 2.54 -14.66 -9.20
CA PRO A 345 4.02 -14.68 -9.20
C PRO A 345 4.64 -13.32 -8.89
N TRP A 346 4.08 -12.24 -9.47
CA TRP A 346 4.55 -10.88 -9.17
C TRP A 346 4.38 -10.56 -7.69
N ILE A 347 3.20 -10.79 -7.14
CA ILE A 347 2.87 -10.51 -5.74
C ILE A 347 3.71 -11.37 -4.79
N TYR A 348 4.02 -12.61 -5.16
CA TYR A 348 4.92 -13.48 -4.40
C TYR A 348 6.33 -12.90 -4.24
N PHE A 349 6.93 -12.38 -5.32
CA PHE A 349 8.24 -11.74 -5.23
C PHE A 349 8.18 -10.39 -4.52
N GLN A 350 7.12 -9.62 -4.74
CA GLN A 350 6.88 -8.37 -4.02
C GLN A 350 6.76 -8.60 -2.51
N PHE A 351 6.09 -9.67 -2.09
CA PHE A 351 5.97 -10.04 -0.67
C PHE A 351 7.32 -10.34 -0.03
N GLN A 352 8.20 -11.05 -0.73
CA GLN A 352 9.56 -11.29 -0.24
C GLN A 352 10.39 -10.01 -0.18
N PHE A 353 10.26 -9.13 -1.17
CA PHE A 353 11.03 -7.90 -1.26
C PHE A 353 10.57 -6.84 -0.24
N SER A 354 9.28 -6.71 0.02
CA SER A 354 8.70 -5.63 0.83
C SER A 354 9.35 -5.46 2.20
N PRO A 355 9.54 -6.50 3.06
CA PRO A 355 10.25 -6.35 4.33
C PRO A 355 11.75 -6.09 4.19
N LEU A 356 12.36 -6.51 3.08
CA LEU A 356 13.78 -6.35 2.78
C LEU A 356 14.10 -5.02 2.05
N SER A 357 13.08 -4.20 1.76
CA SER A 357 13.22 -2.92 1.06
C SER A 357 14.03 -1.88 1.83
N CYS A 358 14.35 -2.13 3.09
CA CYS A 358 15.25 -1.30 3.88
C CYS A 358 16.75 -1.63 3.67
N LEU A 359 17.09 -2.73 2.97
CA LEU A 359 18.48 -3.10 2.71
C LEU A 359 19.27 -2.00 1.98
N PRO A 360 18.72 -1.33 0.94
CA PRO A 360 19.39 -0.22 0.30
C PRO A 360 19.75 0.92 1.26
N ASP A 361 18.89 1.24 2.22
CA ASP A 361 19.13 2.29 3.21
C ASP A 361 20.24 1.87 4.17
N VAL A 362 20.19 0.64 4.68
CA VAL A 362 21.20 0.08 5.61
C VAL A 362 22.58 -0.03 4.97
N MET A 363 22.63 -0.30 3.66
CA MET A 363 23.87 -0.48 2.88
C MET A 363 24.31 0.80 2.16
N GLU A 364 23.61 1.93 2.33
CA GLU A 364 23.87 3.21 1.66
C GLU A 364 23.82 3.12 0.12
N LEU A 365 22.91 2.30 -0.43
CA LEU A 365 22.76 2.04 -1.86
C LEU A 365 21.55 2.77 -2.49
N GLN A 366 21.16 3.95 -1.99
CA GLN A 366 19.97 4.69 -2.41
C GLN A 366 19.97 5.02 -3.91
N LYS A 367 21.13 5.31 -4.51
CA LYS A 367 21.24 5.53 -5.96
C LYS A 367 20.89 4.29 -6.77
N MET A 368 21.33 3.13 -6.30
CA MET A 368 21.02 1.85 -6.97
C MET A 368 19.53 1.51 -6.83
N GLU A 369 18.93 1.80 -5.67
CA GLU A 369 17.51 1.64 -5.44
C GLU A 369 16.69 2.52 -6.39
N LEU A 370 17.05 3.79 -6.53
CA LEU A 370 16.38 4.72 -7.45
C LEU A 370 16.44 4.21 -8.89
N ILE A 371 17.60 3.74 -9.35
CA ILE A 371 17.76 3.19 -10.69
C ILE A 371 16.91 1.92 -10.87
N ALA A 372 16.91 1.02 -9.90
CA ALA A 372 16.15 -0.22 -9.95
C ALA A 372 14.63 0.05 -9.97
N GLN A 373 14.15 0.98 -9.15
CA GLN A 373 12.74 1.39 -9.13
C GLN A 373 12.33 2.07 -10.44
N PHE A 374 13.17 3.01 -10.93
CA PHE A 374 12.92 3.67 -12.21
C PHE A 374 12.91 2.67 -13.38
N SER A 375 13.87 1.74 -13.42
CA SER A 375 13.92 0.69 -14.45
C SER A 375 12.68 -0.20 -14.40
N THR A 376 12.25 -0.60 -13.20
CA THR A 376 11.01 -1.37 -13.02
C THR A 376 9.80 -0.62 -13.55
N PHE A 377 9.68 0.67 -13.22
CA PHE A 377 8.60 1.52 -13.71
C PHE A 377 8.66 1.68 -15.23
N ALA A 378 9.83 1.99 -15.80
CA ALA A 378 10.02 2.18 -17.23
C ALA A 378 9.69 0.93 -18.05
N VAL A 379 10.16 -0.24 -17.61
CA VAL A 379 9.87 -1.53 -18.28
C VAL A 379 8.37 -1.84 -18.23
N ARG A 380 7.70 -1.60 -17.11
CA ARG A 380 6.24 -1.79 -16.98
C ARG A 380 5.46 -0.86 -17.92
N LEU A 381 5.87 0.40 -17.98
CA LEU A 381 5.23 1.39 -18.87
C LEU A 381 5.49 1.05 -20.34
N ALA A 382 6.73 0.66 -20.70
CA ALA A 382 7.06 0.21 -22.05
C ALA A 382 6.25 -1.03 -22.44
N THR A 383 6.03 -1.98 -21.53
CA THR A 383 5.17 -3.15 -21.79
C THR A 383 3.75 -2.73 -22.13
N LEU A 384 3.16 -1.79 -21.39
CA LEU A 384 1.81 -1.29 -21.70
C LEU A 384 1.76 -0.54 -23.04
N ALA A 385 2.77 0.27 -23.32
CA ALA A 385 2.88 0.98 -24.62
C ALA A 385 3.02 0.00 -25.79
N MET A 386 3.78 -1.09 -25.63
CA MET A 386 3.90 -2.15 -26.63
C MET A 386 2.57 -2.88 -26.82
N CYS A 387 1.89 -3.28 -25.74
CA CYS A 387 0.59 -3.93 -25.83
C CYS A 387 -0.43 -3.04 -26.57
N TYR A 388 -0.41 -1.74 -26.31
CA TYR A 388 -1.22 -0.76 -27.03
C TYR A 388 -0.85 -0.67 -28.50
N GLY A 389 0.42 -0.51 -28.83
CA GLY A 389 0.92 -0.39 -30.21
C GLY A 389 0.62 -1.61 -31.07
N PHE A 390 0.60 -2.81 -30.48
CA PHE A 390 0.23 -4.06 -31.14
C PHE A 390 -1.26 -4.43 -31.02
N SER A 391 -2.08 -3.54 -30.48
CA SER A 391 -3.54 -3.77 -30.27
C SER A 391 -3.84 -5.08 -29.55
N VAL A 392 -3.02 -5.42 -28.56
CA VAL A 392 -3.18 -6.66 -27.75
C VAL A 392 -4.42 -6.54 -26.87
N ALA A 393 -5.25 -7.58 -26.82
CA ALA A 393 -6.45 -7.62 -25.98
C ALA A 393 -6.11 -7.48 -24.47
N ALA A 394 -7.11 -7.15 -23.64
CA ALA A 394 -6.94 -6.88 -22.22
C ALA A 394 -6.29 -8.03 -21.44
N ASP A 395 -6.80 -9.26 -21.62
CA ASP A 395 -6.35 -10.43 -20.86
C ASP A 395 -4.86 -10.75 -21.09
N PRO A 396 -4.36 -10.92 -22.34
CA PRO A 396 -2.94 -11.14 -22.57
C PRO A 396 -2.09 -9.94 -22.17
N SER A 397 -2.59 -8.69 -22.27
CA SER A 397 -1.87 -7.51 -21.80
C SER A 397 -1.64 -7.54 -20.29
N ILE A 398 -2.65 -7.94 -19.51
CA ILE A 398 -2.52 -8.11 -18.05
C ILE A 398 -1.58 -9.27 -17.71
N ALA A 399 -1.65 -10.37 -18.46
CA ALA A 399 -0.75 -11.51 -18.26
C ALA A 399 0.72 -11.11 -18.50
N VAL A 400 1.01 -10.44 -19.63
CA VAL A 400 2.36 -9.98 -19.98
C VAL A 400 2.84 -8.93 -18.96
N PHE A 401 2.00 -7.96 -18.61
CA PHE A 401 2.32 -6.95 -17.58
C PHE A 401 2.65 -7.58 -16.23
N SER A 402 1.89 -8.62 -15.83
CA SER A 402 2.12 -9.34 -14.58
C SER A 402 3.40 -10.17 -14.61
N ALA A 403 3.69 -10.83 -15.73
CA ALA A 403 4.94 -11.58 -15.94
C ALA A 403 6.16 -10.65 -15.90
N VAL A 404 6.12 -9.54 -16.62
CA VAL A 404 7.18 -8.51 -16.60
C VAL A 404 7.37 -7.95 -15.19
N SER A 405 6.27 -7.71 -14.47
CA SER A 405 6.31 -7.26 -13.08
C SER A 405 6.95 -8.31 -12.16
N ALA A 406 6.66 -9.59 -12.36
CA ALA A 406 7.26 -10.69 -11.59
C ALA A 406 8.78 -10.74 -11.82
N VAL A 407 9.23 -10.65 -13.08
CA VAL A 407 10.66 -10.60 -13.42
C VAL A 407 11.33 -9.38 -12.83
N ALA A 408 10.68 -8.20 -12.87
CA ALA A 408 11.21 -6.97 -12.31
C ALA A 408 11.40 -7.05 -10.79
N TYR A 409 10.39 -7.56 -10.04
CA TYR A 409 10.53 -7.75 -8.59
C TYR A 409 11.51 -8.84 -8.21
N LEU A 410 11.59 -9.94 -8.97
CA LEU A 410 12.65 -10.94 -8.83
C LEU A 410 14.03 -10.29 -9.07
N GLY A 411 14.16 -9.46 -10.10
CA GLY A 411 15.37 -8.71 -10.41
C GLY A 411 15.78 -7.79 -9.26
N MET A 412 14.83 -7.01 -8.69
CA MET A 412 15.09 -6.17 -7.52
C MET A 412 15.53 -6.99 -6.31
N LEU A 413 14.79 -8.07 -6.01
CA LEU A 413 15.12 -8.96 -4.89
C LEU A 413 16.53 -9.54 -5.06
N THR A 414 16.87 -10.06 -6.24
CA THR A 414 18.18 -10.65 -6.52
C THR A 414 19.31 -9.62 -6.52
N LEU A 415 19.03 -8.40 -7.01
CA LEU A 415 20.00 -7.31 -7.02
C LEU A 415 20.44 -6.96 -5.59
N PHE A 416 19.52 -6.74 -4.66
CA PHE A 416 19.85 -6.39 -3.29
C PHE A 416 20.37 -7.57 -2.48
N MET A 417 19.82 -8.77 -2.66
CA MET A 417 20.31 -9.97 -1.99
C MET A 417 21.72 -10.34 -2.45
N SER A 418 22.07 -10.13 -3.71
CA SER A 418 23.46 -10.37 -4.18
C SER A 418 24.46 -9.40 -3.58
N ARG A 419 24.05 -8.14 -3.31
CA ARG A 419 24.90 -7.16 -2.61
C ARG A 419 25.13 -7.52 -1.13
N VAL A 420 24.18 -8.18 -0.53
CA VAL A 420 24.31 -8.76 0.81
C VAL A 420 25.18 -10.04 0.80
N GLY A 421 25.44 -10.64 -0.37
CA GLY A 421 26.26 -11.86 -0.50
C GLY A 421 25.46 -13.15 -0.75
N VAL A 422 24.15 -13.06 -0.95
CA VAL A 422 23.29 -14.22 -1.24
C VAL A 422 23.22 -14.48 -2.75
N ARG A 423 23.45 -15.70 -3.18
CA ARG A 423 23.50 -16.09 -4.59
C ARG A 423 22.09 -16.34 -5.15
N LEU A 424 21.80 -15.83 -6.36
CA LEU A 424 20.53 -16.05 -7.08
C LEU A 424 20.17 -17.55 -7.18
N ARG A 425 21.16 -18.38 -7.52
CA ARG A 425 20.94 -19.84 -7.67
C ARG A 425 20.36 -20.45 -6.39
N THR A 426 20.88 -20.06 -5.22
CA THR A 426 20.41 -20.57 -3.93
C THR A 426 18.96 -20.15 -3.66
N MET A 427 18.60 -18.92 -4.04
CA MET A 427 17.23 -18.41 -3.88
C MET A 427 16.24 -19.18 -4.78
N VAL A 428 16.55 -19.25 -6.08
CA VAL A 428 15.67 -19.90 -7.07
C VAL A 428 15.52 -21.41 -6.78
N THR A 429 16.61 -22.12 -6.48
CA THR A 429 16.53 -23.56 -6.17
C THR A 429 15.74 -23.84 -4.89
N HIS A 430 15.91 -23.00 -3.87
CA HIS A 430 15.11 -23.11 -2.65
C HIS A 430 13.63 -22.91 -2.93
N ASP A 431 13.26 -21.81 -3.62
CA ASP A 431 11.86 -21.46 -3.86
C ASP A 431 11.19 -22.48 -4.79
N ALA A 432 11.85 -22.85 -5.90
CA ALA A 432 11.34 -23.87 -6.83
C ALA A 432 11.14 -25.23 -6.14
N GLY A 433 12.12 -25.68 -5.35
CA GLY A 433 11.99 -26.93 -4.61
C GLY A 433 10.84 -26.92 -3.59
N ARG A 434 10.65 -25.82 -2.89
CA ARG A 434 9.55 -25.65 -1.92
C ARG A 434 8.19 -25.56 -2.60
N ILE A 435 8.09 -24.85 -3.71
CA ILE A 435 6.86 -24.78 -4.52
C ILE A 435 6.48 -26.16 -5.02
N LEU A 436 7.44 -26.92 -5.59
CA LEU A 436 7.19 -28.28 -6.07
C LEU A 436 6.70 -29.21 -4.96
N ILE A 437 7.33 -29.18 -3.78
CA ILE A 437 6.90 -29.98 -2.64
C ILE A 437 5.47 -29.59 -2.20
N PHE A 438 5.17 -28.31 -2.11
CA PHE A 438 3.84 -27.86 -1.71
C PHE A 438 2.79 -28.21 -2.78
N CYS A 439 3.10 -28.05 -4.07
CA CYS A 439 2.22 -28.45 -5.17
C CYS A 439 1.93 -29.96 -5.14
N ALA A 440 2.95 -30.79 -4.90
CA ALA A 440 2.75 -32.24 -4.77
C ALA A 440 1.80 -32.61 -3.62
N TRP A 441 1.91 -31.90 -2.48
CA TRP A 441 1.01 -32.12 -1.35
C TRP A 441 -0.39 -31.52 -1.57
N ALA A 442 -0.51 -30.44 -2.33
CA ALA A 442 -1.77 -29.81 -2.67
C ALA A 442 -2.51 -30.48 -3.83
N LEU A 443 -1.85 -31.41 -4.56
CA LEU A 443 -2.41 -32.06 -5.75
C LEU A 443 -3.80 -32.67 -5.51
N PRO A 444 -4.10 -33.39 -4.39
CA PRO A 444 -5.43 -33.92 -4.16
C PRO A 444 -6.49 -32.82 -4.07
N SER A 445 -6.19 -31.68 -3.41
CA SER A 445 -7.14 -30.57 -3.33
C SER A 445 -7.35 -29.89 -4.66
N ILE A 446 -6.30 -29.72 -5.45
CA ILE A 446 -6.39 -29.10 -6.78
C ILE A 446 -7.26 -29.93 -7.71
N LEU A 447 -7.10 -31.26 -7.71
CA LEU A 447 -7.90 -32.19 -8.52
C LEU A 447 -9.37 -32.24 -8.07
N LEU A 448 -9.63 -32.15 -6.77
CA LEU A 448 -11.00 -32.12 -6.23
C LEU A 448 -11.71 -30.79 -6.47
N PHE A 449 -10.97 -29.70 -6.58
CA PHE A 449 -11.53 -28.36 -6.78
C PHE A 449 -12.09 -28.15 -8.20
N SER A 450 -11.60 -28.91 -9.17
CA SER A 450 -12.07 -28.88 -10.58
C SER A 450 -13.42 -29.56 -10.83
N GLY A 451 -14.09 -30.07 -9.78
CA GLY A 451 -15.38 -30.76 -9.89
C GLY A 451 -16.59 -29.88 -9.51
N GLU A 452 -17.66 -30.00 -10.27
CA GLU A 452 -18.90 -29.19 -10.14
C GLU A 452 -19.75 -29.45 -8.87
N SER A 453 -19.37 -30.35 -7.98
CA SER A 453 -20.18 -30.71 -6.80
C SER A 453 -19.81 -29.88 -5.56
N GLY A 454 -20.78 -29.18 -4.96
CA GLY A 454 -20.58 -28.25 -3.83
C GLY A 454 -19.88 -28.84 -2.60
N TRP A 455 -20.07 -30.12 -2.25
CA TRP A 455 -19.38 -30.75 -1.12
C TRP A 455 -17.89 -31.03 -1.41
N ARG A 456 -17.53 -31.34 -2.67
CA ARG A 456 -16.13 -31.57 -3.06
C ARG A 456 -15.31 -30.31 -2.95
N SER A 457 -15.86 -29.14 -3.31
CA SER A 457 -15.19 -27.85 -3.17
C SER A 457 -14.97 -27.50 -1.69
N LEU A 458 -15.90 -27.83 -0.79
CA LEU A 458 -15.74 -27.62 0.65
C LEU A 458 -14.64 -28.51 1.23
N VAL A 459 -14.62 -29.79 0.88
CA VAL A 459 -13.57 -30.74 1.32
C VAL A 459 -12.20 -30.31 0.80
N SER A 460 -12.12 -29.92 -0.46
CA SER A 460 -10.89 -29.41 -1.08
C SER A 460 -10.38 -28.16 -0.36
N ALA A 461 -11.25 -27.20 -0.09
CA ALA A 461 -10.90 -25.98 0.64
C ALA A 461 -10.42 -26.29 2.06
N ALA A 462 -11.12 -27.17 2.79
CA ALA A 462 -10.73 -27.57 4.13
C ALA A 462 -9.37 -28.28 4.15
N TYR A 463 -9.12 -29.20 3.20
CA TYR A 463 -7.84 -29.87 3.06
C TYR A 463 -6.71 -28.87 2.73
N PHE A 464 -6.95 -27.92 1.82
CA PHE A 464 -5.96 -26.89 1.44
C PHE A 464 -5.62 -25.99 2.62
N LEU A 465 -6.61 -25.58 3.40
CA LEU A 465 -6.42 -24.79 4.62
C LEU A 465 -5.63 -25.55 5.69
N ALA A 466 -5.97 -26.82 5.92
CA ALA A 466 -5.24 -27.69 6.85
C ALA A 466 -3.79 -27.91 6.41
N LEU A 467 -3.58 -28.15 5.11
CA LEU A 467 -2.25 -28.28 4.52
C LEU A 467 -1.44 -26.98 4.67
N SER A 468 -2.05 -25.84 4.39
CA SER A 468 -1.40 -24.53 4.51
C SER A 468 -1.00 -24.26 5.98
N ALA A 469 -1.88 -24.55 6.92
CA ALA A 469 -1.59 -24.41 8.35
C ALA A 469 -0.45 -25.35 8.80
N PHE A 470 -0.47 -26.62 8.34
CA PHE A 470 0.61 -27.56 8.59
C PHE A 470 1.94 -27.12 7.99
N TRP A 471 1.93 -26.66 6.72
CA TRP A 471 3.09 -26.11 6.03
C TRP A 471 3.69 -24.93 6.80
N MET A 472 2.87 -23.97 7.19
CA MET A 472 3.30 -22.81 7.94
C MET A 472 3.91 -23.21 9.31
N ARG A 473 3.25 -24.12 10.04
CA ARG A 473 3.78 -24.64 11.31
C ARG A 473 5.15 -25.31 11.12
N ARG A 474 5.32 -26.08 10.05
CA ARG A 474 6.58 -26.80 9.78
C ARG A 474 7.72 -25.87 9.34
N THR A 475 7.41 -24.85 8.54
CA THR A 475 8.42 -24.00 7.88
C THR A 475 8.76 -22.72 8.64
N LEU A 476 7.85 -22.26 9.53
CA LEU A 476 8.03 -21.04 10.31
C LEU A 476 8.41 -21.31 11.78
N ARG A 477 8.48 -22.58 12.22
CA ARG A 477 8.98 -22.88 13.57
C ARG A 477 10.42 -22.38 13.69
N PRO A 478 10.77 -21.67 14.79
CA PRO A 478 12.13 -21.34 15.06
C PRO A 478 12.94 -22.65 15.18
N THR A 479 14.01 -22.77 14.43
CA THR A 479 15.00 -23.83 14.66
C THR A 479 15.84 -23.41 15.86
N GLN A 480 16.35 -24.35 16.67
CA GLN A 480 17.21 -24.05 17.84
C GLN A 480 18.43 -23.18 17.45
N THR A 481 18.80 -23.18 16.19
CA THR A 481 19.85 -22.31 15.61
C THR A 481 19.37 -20.89 15.32
N ASP A 482 18.04 -20.60 15.36
CA ASP A 482 17.53 -19.25 15.08
C ASP A 482 17.61 -18.35 16.34
N ASP A 483 17.48 -18.90 17.56
CA ASP A 483 17.59 -18.12 18.82
C ASP A 483 19.01 -17.57 19.05
N GLU A 484 20.03 -18.21 18.49
CA GLU A 484 21.44 -17.74 18.54
C GLU A 484 21.76 -16.72 17.43
N ARG A 485 20.87 -16.53 16.44
CA ARG A 485 21.11 -15.69 15.25
C ARG A 485 20.43 -14.32 15.30
N TRP A 486 19.56 -14.09 16.32
CA TRP A 486 18.80 -12.82 16.47
C TRP A 486 19.27 -12.00 17.71
#